data_5226fabeaf7e12e1501ae198887e9a3b
#
_entry.id   5226fabeaf7e12e1501ae198887e9a3b
#
_cell.length_a   1.000
_cell.length_b   1.000
_cell.length_c   1.000
_cell.angle_alpha   90.00
_cell.angle_beta   90.00
_cell.angle_gamma   90.00
#
_symmetry.space_group_name_H-M   'P 1'
#
loop_
_entity.id
_entity.type
_entity.pdbx_description
1 polymer ?
#
loop_
_entity_poly.entity_id
_entity_poly.type
_entity_poly.pdbx_seq_one_letter_code
_entity_poly.pdbx_strand_id
1 'polypeptide(L)'
;MKVYEMSFRDMDQKMVEIHGMKMVKLLEKMGLKLDNLYGALMYGYIDHNAGFIFEIVALETKKRNIEYRIVPIGVSCKIPRFDVQEMDIQILDNVNVELFQDKIDMVEKATEVSKELEELRLYKELDPSRHLEYPDDIMVYFLDEGKDVEACWVRLEGIQDGKMYGTVLTALHQNFGVK
;
A
#
# COMPACT_ATOMS: atom_id res chain seq x y z
N MET A 1 1.21 13.10 -11.58
CA MET A 1 1.28 11.67 -11.93
C MET A 1 0.13 10.98 -11.22
N LYS A 2 -0.51 10.02 -11.84
CA LYS A 2 -1.58 9.25 -11.20
C LYS A 2 -1.02 8.17 -10.28
N VAL A 3 -1.76 7.83 -9.22
CA VAL A 3 -1.33 6.77 -8.28
C VAL A 3 -1.13 5.43 -9.00
N TYR A 4 -1.97 5.07 -9.99
CA TYR A 4 -1.84 3.80 -10.74
C TYR A 4 -0.59 3.74 -11.62
N GLU A 5 -0.01 4.91 -11.99
CA GLU A 5 1.21 5.00 -12.81
C GLU A 5 2.49 4.79 -11.99
N MET A 6 2.39 4.78 -10.65
CA MET A 6 3.52 4.68 -9.74
C MET A 6 3.74 3.24 -9.28
N SER A 7 5.00 2.85 -9.14
CA SER A 7 5.34 1.64 -8.42
C SER A 7 5.00 1.78 -6.93
N PHE A 8 4.68 0.66 -6.27
CA PHE A 8 4.58 0.68 -4.81
C PHE A 8 5.89 1.16 -4.15
N ARG A 9 7.05 0.86 -4.76
CA ARG A 9 8.38 1.28 -4.27
C ARG A 9 8.58 2.79 -4.22
N ASP A 10 7.88 3.51 -5.11
CA ASP A 10 7.97 4.97 -5.14
C ASP A 10 7.20 5.61 -3.97
N MET A 11 6.23 4.88 -3.41
CA MET A 11 5.31 5.38 -2.40
C MET A 11 5.49 4.72 -1.03
N ASP A 12 6.14 3.55 -0.97
CA ASP A 12 6.35 2.79 0.27
C ASP A 12 7.30 3.53 1.20
N GLN A 13 6.90 3.68 2.46
CA GLN A 13 7.60 4.44 3.49
C GLN A 13 7.86 5.91 3.07
N LYS A 14 6.93 6.50 2.32
CA LYS A 14 7.01 7.89 1.85
C LYS A 14 5.83 8.72 2.32
N MET A 15 6.13 9.99 2.53
CA MET A 15 5.09 11.01 2.70
C MET A 15 4.57 11.44 1.35
N VAL A 16 3.25 11.46 1.21
CA VAL A 16 2.59 11.82 -0.04
C VAL A 16 1.42 12.76 0.21
N GLU A 17 1.13 13.59 -0.79
CA GLU A 17 -0.03 14.48 -0.80
C GLU A 17 -0.96 14.14 -1.97
N ILE A 18 -2.27 14.15 -1.70
CA ILE A 18 -3.30 14.09 -2.72
C ILE A 18 -4.29 15.23 -2.49
N HIS A 19 -4.49 16.04 -3.52
CA HIS A 19 -5.32 17.23 -3.47
C HIS A 19 -6.53 17.15 -4.40
N GLY A 20 -7.50 18.05 -4.16
CA GLY A 20 -8.57 18.34 -5.07
C GLY A 20 -9.89 17.67 -4.75
N MET A 21 -10.90 17.95 -5.56
CA MET A 21 -12.30 17.65 -5.28
C MET A 21 -12.60 16.15 -5.09
N LYS A 22 -11.87 15.27 -5.81
CA LYS A 22 -12.05 13.81 -5.64
C LYS A 22 -11.61 13.37 -4.25
N MET A 23 -10.45 13.87 -3.80
CA MET A 23 -9.92 13.57 -2.47
C MET A 23 -10.81 14.16 -1.36
N VAL A 24 -11.25 15.40 -1.51
CA VAL A 24 -12.19 16.03 -0.57
C VAL A 24 -13.45 15.20 -0.40
N LYS A 25 -14.07 14.74 -1.50
CA LYS A 25 -15.27 13.88 -1.44
C LYS A 25 -15.01 12.54 -0.74
N LEU A 26 -13.84 11.95 -0.95
CA LEU A 26 -13.46 10.72 -0.27
C LEU A 26 -13.32 10.95 1.24
N LEU A 27 -12.61 11.99 1.64
CA LEU A 27 -12.45 12.39 3.05
C LEU A 27 -13.79 12.67 3.74
N GLU A 28 -14.69 13.41 3.08
CA GLU A 28 -16.05 13.69 3.58
C GLU A 28 -16.87 12.40 3.75
N LYS A 29 -16.75 11.45 2.81
CA LYS A 29 -17.40 10.12 2.89
C LYS A 29 -16.88 9.31 4.08
N MET A 30 -15.59 9.48 4.43
CA MET A 30 -14.96 8.88 5.62
C MET A 30 -15.38 9.60 6.93
N GLY A 31 -16.16 10.68 6.84
CA GLY A 31 -16.59 11.46 7.99
C GLY A 31 -15.61 12.58 8.40
N LEU A 32 -14.55 12.80 7.63
CA LEU A 32 -13.55 13.83 7.88
C LEU A 32 -14.00 15.14 7.20
N LYS A 33 -14.63 16.01 7.99
CA LYS A 33 -15.21 17.28 7.49
C LYS A 33 -14.51 18.46 8.15
N LEU A 34 -13.97 19.35 7.34
CA LEU A 34 -13.37 20.60 7.75
C LEU A 34 -13.74 21.71 6.76
N ASP A 35 -13.84 22.94 7.27
CA ASP A 35 -13.98 24.11 6.43
C ASP A 35 -12.74 24.28 5.55
N ASN A 36 -12.94 24.51 4.25
CA ASN A 36 -11.90 24.68 3.25
C ASN A 36 -10.96 23.45 3.13
N LEU A 37 -11.49 22.25 3.35
CA LEU A 37 -10.79 21.00 3.13
C LEU A 37 -10.27 20.96 1.68
N TYR A 38 -8.98 20.62 1.51
CA TYR A 38 -8.28 20.69 0.23
C TYR A 38 -7.68 19.35 -0.19
N GLY A 39 -7.16 18.59 0.76
CA GLY A 39 -6.51 17.32 0.53
C GLY A 39 -6.08 16.63 1.81
N ALA A 40 -5.15 15.70 1.69
CA ALA A 40 -4.54 15.03 2.82
C ALA A 40 -3.05 14.76 2.58
N LEU A 41 -2.29 14.92 3.67
CA LEU A 41 -0.95 14.40 3.82
C LEU A 41 -1.03 12.99 4.39
N MET A 42 -0.34 12.05 3.76
CA MET A 42 -0.45 10.64 4.08
C MET A 42 0.92 9.98 4.11
N TYR A 43 1.02 8.85 4.82
CA TYR A 43 2.16 7.95 4.82
C TYR A 43 1.79 6.66 4.10
N GLY A 44 2.56 6.30 3.05
CA GLY A 44 2.34 5.08 2.27
C GLY A 44 3.09 3.89 2.88
N TYR A 45 2.44 2.72 2.94
CA TYR A 45 3.05 1.50 3.46
C TYR A 45 2.36 0.24 2.93
N ILE A 46 3.05 -0.91 3.06
CA ILE A 46 2.51 -2.22 2.71
C ILE A 46 1.97 -2.90 3.97
N ASP A 47 0.67 -3.14 4.02
CA ASP A 47 0.03 -4.05 4.96
C ASP A 47 -0.07 -5.43 4.30
N HIS A 48 0.55 -6.45 4.89
CA HIS A 48 0.62 -7.79 4.31
C HIS A 48 -0.76 -8.38 3.96
N ASN A 49 -1.77 -8.05 4.75
CA ASN A 49 -3.13 -8.57 4.56
C ASN A 49 -4.03 -7.63 3.76
N ALA A 50 -3.85 -6.33 3.90
CA ALA A 50 -4.71 -5.31 3.31
C ALA A 50 -4.15 -4.68 2.02
N GLY A 51 -2.89 -5.00 1.65
CA GLY A 51 -2.24 -4.46 0.47
C GLY A 51 -1.57 -3.12 0.71
N PHE A 52 -1.43 -2.31 -0.34
CA PHE A 52 -0.82 -0.98 -0.23
C PHE A 52 -1.81 0.04 0.32
N ILE A 53 -1.47 0.65 1.44
CA ILE A 53 -2.31 1.56 2.22
C ILE A 53 -1.64 2.92 2.36
N PHE A 54 -2.47 3.96 2.39
CA PHE A 54 -2.08 5.30 2.84
C PHE A 54 -2.74 5.59 4.19
N GLU A 55 -1.94 5.84 5.22
CA GLU A 55 -2.43 6.36 6.51
C GLU A 55 -2.46 7.88 6.47
N ILE A 56 -3.61 8.49 6.73
CA ILE A 56 -3.73 9.95 6.82
C ILE A 56 -3.05 10.43 8.10
N VAL A 57 -2.02 11.25 7.95
CA VAL A 57 -1.30 11.87 9.08
C VAL A 57 -1.76 13.30 9.34
N ALA A 58 -2.21 14.00 8.30
CA ALA A 58 -2.85 15.30 8.45
C ALA A 58 -3.88 15.57 7.34
N LEU A 59 -4.91 16.33 7.68
CA LEU A 59 -5.83 16.93 6.71
C LEU A 59 -5.29 18.28 6.29
N GLU A 60 -5.44 18.62 5.03
CA GLU A 60 -5.03 19.88 4.47
C GLU A 60 -6.24 20.79 4.26
N THR A 61 -6.12 22.01 4.74
CA THR A 61 -7.10 23.07 4.49
C THR A 61 -6.44 24.19 3.71
N LYS A 62 -7.16 24.83 2.81
CA LYS A 62 -6.63 25.92 1.99
C LYS A 62 -7.58 27.09 1.92
N LYS A 63 -7.16 28.23 2.53
CA LYS A 63 -7.78 29.55 2.31
C LYS A 63 -6.91 30.39 1.37
N ARG A 64 -5.76 30.83 1.85
CA ARG A 64 -4.70 31.51 1.09
C ARG A 64 -3.47 30.62 0.97
N ASN A 65 -3.07 29.98 2.09
CA ASN A 65 -1.98 29.02 2.18
C ASN A 65 -2.55 27.65 2.60
N ILE A 66 -1.78 26.58 2.36
CA ILE A 66 -2.08 25.25 2.89
C ILE A 66 -1.74 25.23 4.38
N GLU A 67 -2.66 24.75 5.18
CA GLU A 67 -2.49 24.50 6.62
C GLU A 67 -2.78 23.04 6.91
N TYR A 68 -1.96 22.43 7.75
CA TYR A 68 -2.10 21.03 8.16
C TYR A 68 -2.86 20.92 9.48
N ARG A 69 -3.85 20.05 9.51
CA ARG A 69 -4.58 19.64 10.71
C ARG A 69 -4.19 18.21 11.03
N ILE A 70 -3.27 18.05 11.97
CA ILE A 70 -2.70 16.74 12.35
C ILE A 70 -3.83 15.83 12.85
N VAL A 71 -3.86 14.61 12.32
CA VAL A 71 -4.75 13.54 12.80
C VAL A 71 -4.14 12.94 14.07
N PRO A 72 -4.90 12.88 15.18
CA PRO A 72 -4.38 12.34 16.44
C PRO A 72 -3.86 10.90 16.31
N ILE A 73 -2.82 10.55 17.06
CA ILE A 73 -2.16 9.22 17.03
C ILE A 73 -3.16 8.09 17.23
N GLY A 74 -4.11 8.23 18.18
CA GLY A 74 -5.12 7.22 18.46
C GLY A 74 -6.22 7.05 17.39
N VAL A 75 -6.19 7.84 16.31
CA VAL A 75 -7.17 7.81 15.22
C VAL A 75 -6.47 7.27 13.98
N SER A 76 -6.82 6.07 13.53
CA SER A 76 -6.34 5.51 12.27
C SER A 76 -7.33 5.83 11.15
N CYS A 77 -6.81 6.40 10.07
CA CYS A 77 -7.57 6.77 8.87
C CYS A 77 -6.84 6.21 7.65
N LYS A 78 -7.24 5.01 7.25
CA LYS A 78 -6.59 4.23 6.18
C LYS A 78 -7.31 4.42 4.85
N ILE A 79 -6.57 4.64 3.79
CA ILE A 79 -7.07 4.69 2.42
C ILE A 79 -6.33 3.62 1.62
N PRO A 80 -7.02 2.57 1.12
CA PRO A 80 -6.44 1.64 0.17
C PRO A 80 -6.00 2.37 -1.11
N ARG A 81 -4.88 1.96 -1.69
CA ARG A 81 -4.38 2.52 -2.95
C ARG A 81 -5.44 2.55 -4.04
N PHE A 82 -6.26 1.51 -4.15
CA PHE A 82 -7.36 1.39 -5.11
C PHE A 82 -8.31 2.60 -5.07
N ASP A 83 -8.64 3.11 -3.87
CA ASP A 83 -9.61 4.21 -3.73
C ASP A 83 -9.10 5.55 -4.29
N VAL A 84 -7.79 5.69 -4.44
CA VAL A 84 -7.14 6.92 -4.94
C VAL A 84 -6.38 6.72 -6.25
N GLN A 85 -6.44 5.53 -6.87
CA GLN A 85 -5.64 5.17 -8.05
C GLN A 85 -5.73 6.18 -9.21
N GLU A 86 -6.89 6.81 -9.40
CA GLU A 86 -7.16 7.81 -10.45
C GLU A 86 -6.87 9.25 -10.01
N MET A 87 -6.32 9.45 -8.82
CA MET A 87 -5.98 10.78 -8.30
C MET A 87 -4.52 11.12 -8.60
N ASP A 88 -4.25 12.41 -8.72
CA ASP A 88 -2.88 12.90 -8.83
C ASP A 88 -2.23 12.90 -7.45
N ILE A 89 -1.03 12.34 -7.37
CA ILE A 89 -0.24 12.22 -6.16
C ILE A 89 1.07 12.99 -6.30
N GLN A 90 1.54 13.55 -5.21
CA GLN A 90 2.84 14.16 -5.06
C GLN A 90 3.59 13.49 -3.93
N ILE A 91 4.81 13.03 -4.20
CA ILE A 91 5.73 12.54 -3.16
C ILE A 91 6.47 13.73 -2.58
N LEU A 92 6.62 13.75 -1.27
CA LEU A 92 7.25 14.84 -0.54
C LEU A 92 8.57 14.37 0.10
N ASP A 93 9.69 14.80 -0.47
CA ASP A 93 11.02 14.45 0.03
C ASP A 93 11.47 15.33 1.22
N ASN A 94 10.81 16.47 1.47
CA ASN A 94 11.26 17.49 2.43
C ASN A 94 10.19 17.82 3.50
N VAL A 95 9.38 16.86 3.89
CA VAL A 95 8.44 17.06 5.02
C VAL A 95 9.19 16.91 6.34
N ASN A 96 8.90 17.78 7.31
CA ASN A 96 9.34 17.53 8.67
C ASN A 96 8.59 16.33 9.25
N VAL A 97 9.16 15.15 9.07
CA VAL A 97 8.58 13.86 9.47
C VAL A 97 8.45 13.75 10.99
N GLU A 98 9.29 14.48 11.76
CA GLU A 98 9.28 14.46 13.23
C GLU A 98 7.89 14.78 13.80
N LEU A 99 7.11 15.63 13.13
CA LEU A 99 5.74 15.96 13.54
C LEU A 99 4.77 14.77 13.50
N PHE A 100 5.09 13.73 12.74
CA PHE A 100 4.25 12.56 12.48
C PHE A 100 4.89 11.26 12.93
N GLN A 101 6.11 11.32 13.51
CA GLN A 101 6.94 10.15 13.80
C GLN A 101 6.21 9.13 14.67
N ASP A 102 5.58 9.56 15.76
CA ASP A 102 4.85 8.65 16.65
C ASP A 102 3.75 7.87 15.94
N LYS A 103 3.10 8.50 14.94
CA LYS A 103 2.07 7.84 14.15
C LYS A 103 2.67 6.87 13.12
N ILE A 104 3.78 7.25 12.50
CA ILE A 104 4.53 6.40 11.57
C ILE A 104 5.03 5.16 12.33
N ASP A 105 5.67 5.33 13.48
CA ASP A 105 6.18 4.23 14.30
C ASP A 105 5.05 3.26 14.71
N MET A 106 3.87 3.79 15.02
CA MET A 106 2.70 2.96 15.33
C MET A 106 2.27 2.13 14.11
N VAL A 107 2.26 2.71 12.93
CA VAL A 107 1.90 2.02 11.68
C VAL A 107 2.95 0.95 11.36
N GLU A 108 4.23 1.29 11.37
CA GLU A 108 5.34 0.37 11.07
C GLU A 108 5.35 -0.83 12.03
N LYS A 109 5.18 -0.57 13.33
CA LYS A 109 5.06 -1.64 14.33
C LYS A 109 3.84 -2.54 14.11
N ALA A 110 2.71 -1.96 13.70
CA ALA A 110 1.48 -2.73 13.47
C ALA A 110 1.52 -3.56 12.18
N THR A 111 2.40 -3.22 11.24
CA THR A 111 2.56 -3.88 9.94
C THR A 111 3.91 -4.57 9.77
N GLU A 112 4.64 -4.74 10.89
CA GLU A 112 5.90 -5.48 10.92
C GLU A 112 5.70 -6.91 10.40
N VAL A 113 6.58 -7.33 9.52
CA VAL A 113 6.59 -8.68 8.94
C VAL A 113 7.91 -9.38 9.23
N SER A 114 8.06 -10.64 8.82
CA SER A 114 9.31 -11.36 8.96
C SER A 114 10.42 -10.74 8.09
N LYS A 115 11.67 -10.90 8.51
CA LYS A 115 12.84 -10.43 7.73
C LYS A 115 12.91 -11.08 6.35
N GLU A 116 12.48 -12.32 6.27
CA GLU A 116 12.44 -13.10 5.02
C GLU A 116 11.44 -12.51 4.03
N LEU A 117 10.30 -12.00 4.50
CA LEU A 117 9.33 -11.31 3.66
C LEU A 117 9.80 -9.91 3.28
N GLU A 118 10.43 -9.18 4.20
CA GLU A 118 11.07 -7.90 3.87
C GLU A 118 12.14 -8.06 2.79
N GLU A 119 12.98 -9.11 2.87
CA GLU A 119 13.96 -9.43 1.85
C GLU A 119 13.30 -9.67 0.48
N LEU A 120 12.19 -10.43 0.44
CA LEU A 120 11.45 -10.67 -0.80
C LEU A 120 10.84 -9.40 -1.41
N ARG A 121 10.45 -8.43 -0.58
CA ARG A 121 9.99 -7.12 -1.06
C ARG A 121 11.09 -6.36 -1.80
N LEU A 122 12.38 -6.61 -1.51
CA LEU A 122 13.51 -5.98 -2.20
C LEU A 122 13.80 -6.56 -3.59
N TYR A 123 13.29 -7.77 -3.91
CA TYR A 123 13.56 -8.44 -5.19
C TYR A 123 12.77 -7.78 -6.32
N LYS A 124 13.44 -6.91 -7.09
CA LYS A 124 12.86 -6.17 -8.22
C LYS A 124 12.45 -7.09 -9.38
N GLU A 125 13.08 -8.24 -9.49
CA GLU A 125 12.79 -9.26 -10.49
C GLU A 125 11.37 -9.82 -10.37
N LEU A 126 10.77 -9.72 -9.18
CA LEU A 126 9.38 -10.12 -8.94
C LEU A 126 8.36 -9.05 -9.32
N ASP A 127 8.77 -7.79 -9.50
CA ASP A 127 7.85 -6.67 -9.71
C ASP A 127 6.89 -6.87 -10.89
N PRO A 128 7.30 -7.44 -12.05
CA PRO A 128 6.38 -7.70 -13.16
C PRO A 128 5.26 -8.70 -12.83
N SER A 129 5.45 -9.54 -11.81
CA SER A 129 4.50 -10.56 -11.37
C SER A 129 3.67 -10.13 -10.15
N ARG A 130 3.99 -8.99 -9.53
CA ARG A 130 3.30 -8.50 -8.34
C ARG A 130 1.93 -7.93 -8.67
N HIS A 131 1.00 -8.17 -7.77
CA HIS A 131 -0.31 -7.51 -7.84
C HIS A 131 -0.16 -6.01 -7.55
N LEU A 132 -0.84 -5.17 -8.33
CA LEU A 132 -0.72 -3.72 -8.23
C LEU A 132 -1.11 -3.18 -6.84
N GLU A 133 -2.18 -3.73 -6.27
CA GLU A 133 -2.74 -3.31 -4.97
C GLU A 133 -2.18 -4.10 -3.79
N TYR A 134 -1.67 -5.31 -4.03
CA TYR A 134 -1.14 -6.23 -3.03
C TYR A 134 0.29 -6.62 -3.39
N PRO A 135 1.30 -5.81 -3.04
CA PRO A 135 2.69 -6.06 -3.48
C PRO A 135 3.29 -7.38 -3.01
N ASP A 136 2.76 -7.98 -1.96
CA ASP A 136 3.19 -9.30 -1.48
C ASP A 136 2.55 -10.47 -2.25
N ASP A 137 1.53 -10.20 -3.08
CA ASP A 137 0.89 -11.20 -3.93
C ASP A 137 1.55 -11.22 -5.31
N ILE A 138 1.98 -12.39 -5.77
CA ILE A 138 2.57 -12.59 -7.10
C ILE A 138 1.74 -13.56 -7.94
N MET A 139 1.77 -13.35 -9.26
CA MET A 139 1.22 -14.30 -10.22
C MET A 139 2.20 -15.47 -10.43
N VAL A 140 1.77 -16.68 -10.17
CA VAL A 140 2.54 -17.92 -10.34
C VAL A 140 1.86 -18.82 -11.34
N TYR A 141 2.64 -19.45 -12.22
CA TYR A 141 2.17 -20.44 -13.19
C TYR A 141 2.55 -21.83 -12.71
N PHE A 142 1.54 -22.68 -12.48
CA PHE A 142 1.73 -24.08 -12.15
C PHE A 142 1.83 -24.91 -13.41
N LEU A 143 2.89 -25.70 -13.49
CA LEU A 143 3.22 -26.56 -14.63
C LEU A 143 3.42 -27.98 -14.10
N ASP A 144 2.76 -28.95 -14.72
CA ASP A 144 2.98 -30.38 -14.43
C ASP A 144 2.72 -31.19 -15.71
N GLU A 145 3.41 -32.34 -15.83
CA GLU A 145 3.27 -33.21 -16.99
C GLU A 145 1.82 -33.75 -17.10
N GLY A 146 1.23 -33.58 -18.27
CA GLY A 146 -0.15 -34.04 -18.54
C GLY A 146 -1.25 -33.15 -17.97
N LYS A 147 -0.93 -31.97 -17.45
CA LYS A 147 -1.90 -31.00 -16.97
C LYS A 147 -1.85 -29.70 -17.78
N ASP A 148 -2.96 -29.01 -17.80
CA ASP A 148 -3.00 -27.64 -18.36
C ASP A 148 -2.30 -26.68 -17.39
N VAL A 149 -1.69 -25.63 -17.95
CA VAL A 149 -1.07 -24.57 -17.17
C VAL A 149 -2.13 -23.80 -16.41
N GLU A 150 -1.96 -23.64 -15.10
CA GLU A 150 -2.83 -22.78 -14.29
C GLU A 150 -2.05 -21.62 -13.71
N ALA A 151 -2.60 -20.42 -13.86
CA ALA A 151 -2.10 -19.20 -13.22
C ALA A 151 -2.88 -18.92 -11.95
N CYS A 152 -2.21 -18.61 -10.86
CA CYS A 152 -2.88 -18.21 -9.64
C CYS A 152 -2.08 -17.16 -8.86
N TRP A 153 -2.78 -16.41 -8.03
CA TRP A 153 -2.16 -15.50 -7.08
C TRP A 153 -1.66 -16.27 -5.86
N VAL A 154 -0.41 -15.99 -5.49
CA VAL A 154 0.24 -16.53 -4.29
C VAL A 154 0.70 -15.38 -3.44
N ARG A 155 0.26 -15.33 -2.19
CA ARG A 155 0.79 -14.40 -1.19
C ARG A 155 2.11 -14.93 -0.69
N LEU A 156 3.17 -14.17 -0.89
CA LEU A 156 4.50 -14.49 -0.40
C LEU A 156 4.54 -14.35 1.13
N GLU A 157 5.10 -15.35 1.79
CA GLU A 157 5.26 -15.37 3.25
C GLU A 157 6.74 -15.27 3.65
N GLY A 158 7.65 -15.68 2.76
CA GLY A 158 9.08 -15.59 3.01
C GLY A 158 9.93 -16.41 2.06
N ILE A 159 11.22 -16.46 2.39
CA ILE A 159 12.23 -17.26 1.71
C ILE A 159 12.98 -18.13 2.71
N GLN A 160 13.14 -19.40 2.40
CA GLN A 160 13.91 -20.36 3.20
C GLN A 160 14.76 -21.24 2.28
N ASP A 161 16.05 -21.37 2.58
CA ASP A 161 17.01 -22.17 1.80
C ASP A 161 17.00 -21.82 0.29
N GLY A 162 16.86 -20.52 -0.03
CA GLY A 162 16.78 -20.01 -1.39
C GLY A 162 15.48 -20.34 -2.13
N LYS A 163 14.47 -20.85 -1.45
CA LYS A 163 13.14 -21.13 -2.01
C LYS A 163 12.11 -20.19 -1.39
N MET A 164 11.34 -19.54 -2.25
CA MET A 164 10.19 -18.74 -1.83
C MET A 164 9.03 -19.66 -1.44
N TYR A 165 8.31 -19.30 -0.40
CA TYR A 165 7.09 -19.97 0.01
C TYR A 165 5.97 -18.95 0.25
N GLY A 166 4.74 -19.42 0.14
CA GLY A 166 3.57 -18.54 0.28
C GLY A 166 2.26 -19.30 0.25
N THR A 167 1.19 -18.55 0.44
CA THR A 167 -0.19 -19.06 0.47
C THR A 167 -0.86 -18.87 -0.89
N VAL A 168 -1.39 -19.95 -1.46
CA VAL A 168 -2.19 -19.90 -2.69
C VAL A 168 -3.53 -19.22 -2.41
N LEU A 169 -3.83 -18.12 -3.08
CA LEU A 169 -5.04 -17.32 -2.86
C LEU A 169 -6.21 -17.75 -3.75
N THR A 170 -5.94 -18.40 -4.87
CA THR A 170 -6.97 -18.83 -5.84
C THR A 170 -7.02 -20.35 -5.85
N ALA A 171 -8.22 -20.92 -5.75
CA ALA A 171 -8.38 -22.38 -5.87
C ALA A 171 -7.90 -22.87 -7.25
N LEU A 172 -7.01 -23.87 -7.23
CA LEU A 172 -6.56 -24.56 -8.45
C LEU A 172 -7.64 -25.55 -8.92
N HIS A 173 -7.85 -25.61 -10.22
CA HIS A 173 -8.82 -26.55 -10.82
C HIS A 173 -8.26 -27.98 -10.89
N GLN A 174 -6.93 -28.09 -11.00
CA GLN A 174 -6.23 -29.35 -11.08
C GLN A 174 -5.38 -29.58 -9.81
N ASN A 175 -5.10 -30.84 -9.51
CA ASN A 175 -4.27 -31.17 -8.36
C ASN A 175 -2.78 -31.12 -8.72
N PHE A 176 -2.10 -30.05 -8.33
CA PHE A 176 -0.64 -29.86 -8.46
C PHE A 176 0.13 -30.32 -7.20
N GLY A 177 -0.51 -30.98 -6.24
CA GLY A 177 0.14 -31.40 -5.02
C GLY A 177 0.49 -30.26 -4.04
N VAL A 178 -0.08 -29.08 -4.25
CA VAL A 178 0.06 -27.93 -3.34
C VAL A 178 -0.76 -28.22 -2.08
N LYS A 179 -0.15 -27.97 -0.91
CA LYS A 179 -0.78 -28.19 0.40
C LYS A 179 -1.18 -26.87 1.02
#